data_be1e769befa7fbe8df32e55811551e4c
#
_entry.id   be1e769befa7fbe8df32e55811551e4c
#
_cell.length_a   1.000
_cell.length_b   1.000
_cell.length_c   1.000
_cell.angle_alpha   90.00
_cell.angle_beta   90.00
_cell.angle_gamma   90.00
#
_symmetry.space_group_name_H-M   'P 1'
#
loop_
_entity.id
_entity.type
_entity.pdbx_description
1 polymer ?
#
loop_
_entity_poly.entity_id
_entity_poly.type
_entity_poly.pdbx_seq_one_letter_code
_entity_poly.pdbx_strand_id
1 'polypeptide(L)'
;MFIQTEATPNPATLKFLPGRPVLENGTLDLRDAEQAAQSPLAERLFGIAGVSGVFFGADFITVTKAAGEWQQLKPMILGAIMEHFMSGAPLLAAGSAQPSDADEFFDSADAETVATIKELIETRVRPAVANDGGDITFRGFKDGVVYLNMKGACSGCPSSTATLRHGIQNLLRHYVPDVTEVRPM
;
A
#
# COMPACT_ATOMS: atom_id res chain seq x y z
N MET A 1 21.58 11.76 -5.14
CA MET A 1 20.49 10.75 -5.02
C MET A 1 19.64 10.80 -6.28
N PHE A 2 19.38 9.68 -6.87
CA PHE A 2 18.51 9.56 -8.05
C PHE A 2 17.21 8.85 -7.67
N ILE A 3 16.08 9.50 -7.92
CA ILE A 3 14.75 8.96 -7.62
C ILE A 3 14.06 8.63 -8.93
N GLN A 4 13.78 7.34 -9.15
CA GLN A 4 13.00 6.90 -10.29
C GLN A 4 11.50 7.12 -10.03
N THR A 5 10.76 7.36 -11.11
CA THR A 5 9.30 7.51 -11.05
C THR A 5 8.66 6.51 -12.00
N GLU A 6 7.70 5.77 -11.50
CA GLU A 6 6.93 4.80 -12.28
C GLU A 6 5.45 5.13 -12.24
N ALA A 7 4.78 4.93 -13.38
CA ALA A 7 3.33 4.99 -13.44
C ALA A 7 2.72 3.78 -12.71
N THR A 8 1.54 3.97 -12.13
CA THR A 8 0.76 2.90 -11.54
C THR A 8 -0.54 2.68 -12.34
N PRO A 9 -1.25 1.56 -12.15
CA PRO A 9 -2.56 1.35 -12.76
C PRO A 9 -3.60 2.42 -12.38
N ASN A 10 -3.36 3.13 -11.27
CA ASN A 10 -4.18 4.26 -10.87
C ASN A 10 -3.58 5.57 -11.41
N PRO A 11 -4.24 6.27 -12.34
CA PRO A 11 -3.71 7.50 -12.95
C PRO A 11 -3.57 8.67 -11.95
N ALA A 12 -4.26 8.61 -10.82
CA ALA A 12 -4.14 9.58 -9.74
C ALA A 12 -2.93 9.32 -8.82
N THR A 13 -2.17 8.24 -9.06
CA THR A 13 -1.10 7.79 -8.18
C THR A 13 0.18 7.55 -8.96
N LEU A 14 1.31 8.07 -8.46
CA LEU A 14 2.66 7.79 -8.95
C LEU A 14 3.51 7.10 -7.89
N LYS A 15 4.37 6.21 -8.35
CA LYS A 15 5.34 5.49 -7.54
C LYS A 15 6.73 6.10 -7.69
N PHE A 16 7.39 6.34 -6.58
CA PHE A 16 8.73 6.92 -6.50
C PHE A 16 9.68 5.92 -5.84
N LEU A 17 10.82 5.67 -6.47
CA LEU A 17 11.84 4.74 -6.00
C LEU A 17 13.12 5.52 -5.67
N PRO A 18 13.38 5.77 -4.38
CA PRO A 18 14.57 6.52 -3.97
C PRO A 18 15.87 5.73 -4.06
N GLY A 19 15.80 4.43 -4.42
CA GLY A 19 16.98 3.58 -4.53
C GLY A 19 17.58 3.15 -3.19
N ARG A 20 16.78 3.23 -2.13
CA ARG A 20 17.16 2.86 -0.77
C ARG A 20 15.93 2.39 0.03
N PRO A 21 16.12 1.66 1.12
CA PRO A 21 15.01 1.28 1.98
C PRO A 21 14.23 2.51 2.46
N VAL A 22 12.91 2.42 2.42
CA VAL A 22 11.98 3.46 2.88
C VAL A 22 11.41 3.07 4.24
N LEU A 23 10.81 1.89 4.34
CA LEU A 23 10.25 1.37 5.58
C LEU A 23 10.79 -0.05 5.82
N GLU A 24 11.47 -0.27 6.93
CA GLU A 24 12.15 -1.54 7.19
C GLU A 24 11.16 -2.70 7.39
N ASN A 25 10.01 -2.42 7.98
CA ASN A 25 9.00 -3.44 8.26
C ASN A 25 7.61 -2.93 7.93
N GLY A 26 6.83 -3.74 7.21
CA GLY A 26 5.46 -3.45 6.88
C GLY A 26 5.29 -2.37 5.81
N THR A 27 4.12 -1.76 5.84
CA THR A 27 3.71 -0.68 4.94
C THR A 27 2.89 0.32 5.71
N LEU A 28 2.87 1.58 5.27
CA LEU A 28 2.11 2.64 5.92
C LEU A 28 1.29 3.40 4.88
N ASP A 29 -0.02 3.40 5.03
CA ASP A 29 -0.96 4.11 4.17
C ASP A 29 -1.56 5.29 4.93
N LEU A 30 -1.29 6.49 4.44
CA LEU A 30 -1.71 7.75 5.04
C LEU A 30 -2.65 8.47 4.07
N ARG A 31 -3.88 8.70 4.50
CA ARG A 31 -4.95 9.23 3.65
C ARG A 31 -5.39 10.64 4.01
N ASP A 32 -4.85 11.19 5.07
CA ASP A 32 -5.14 12.55 5.54
C ASP A 32 -3.94 13.16 6.25
N ALA A 33 -4.00 14.48 6.44
CA ALA A 33 -2.94 15.25 7.07
C ALA A 33 -2.76 14.94 8.58
N GLU A 34 -3.80 14.45 9.25
CA GLU A 34 -3.70 14.05 10.67
C GLU A 34 -2.83 12.79 10.81
N GLN A 35 -3.04 11.82 9.91
CA GLN A 35 -2.20 10.63 9.87
C GLN A 35 -0.76 10.96 9.45
N ALA A 36 -0.56 12.00 8.65
CA ALA A 36 0.74 12.45 8.19
C ALA A 36 1.68 12.86 9.33
N ALA A 37 1.15 13.28 10.48
CA ALA A 37 1.94 13.60 11.67
C ALA A 37 2.81 12.44 12.18
N GLN A 38 2.53 11.22 11.77
CA GLN A 38 3.34 10.05 12.08
C GLN A 38 4.68 10.01 11.32
N SER A 39 4.81 10.80 10.27
CA SER A 39 6.00 10.80 9.42
C SER A 39 6.38 12.22 8.98
N PRO A 40 7.58 12.70 9.31
CA PRO A 40 8.05 14.01 8.82
C PRO A 40 8.03 14.13 7.30
N LEU A 41 8.32 13.04 6.57
CA LEU A 41 8.23 13.04 5.11
C LEU A 41 6.79 13.16 4.63
N ALA A 42 5.86 12.44 5.27
CA ALA A 42 4.45 12.52 4.92
C ALA A 42 3.89 13.92 5.15
N GLU A 43 4.23 14.58 6.26
CA GLU A 43 3.83 15.97 6.50
C GLU A 43 4.29 16.90 5.39
N ARG A 44 5.53 16.77 4.92
CA ARG A 44 6.06 17.56 3.80
C ARG A 44 5.29 17.28 2.50
N LEU A 45 4.97 16.01 2.22
CA LEU A 45 4.23 15.62 1.01
C LEU A 45 2.79 16.13 1.05
N PHE A 46 2.11 16.02 2.17
CA PHE A 46 0.75 16.57 2.34
C PHE A 46 0.72 18.10 2.32
N GLY A 47 1.83 18.77 2.62
CA GLY A 47 2.00 20.22 2.45
C GLY A 47 2.00 20.68 1.00
N ILE A 48 2.14 19.76 0.05
CA ILE A 48 2.06 20.06 -1.39
C ILE A 48 0.59 20.10 -1.80
N ALA A 49 0.15 21.24 -2.33
CA ALA A 49 -1.25 21.38 -2.76
C ALA A 49 -1.60 20.36 -3.84
N GLY A 50 -2.67 19.62 -3.63
CA GLY A 50 -3.14 18.57 -4.54
C GLY A 50 -2.82 17.15 -4.09
N VAL A 51 -1.91 16.94 -3.15
CA VAL A 51 -1.63 15.63 -2.57
C VAL A 51 -2.76 15.23 -1.60
N SER A 52 -3.32 14.04 -1.80
CA SER A 52 -4.43 13.50 -0.98
C SER A 52 -4.08 12.20 -0.27
N GLY A 53 -2.99 11.53 -0.63
CA GLY A 53 -2.56 10.31 -0.01
C GLY A 53 -1.08 10.03 -0.20
N VAL A 54 -0.48 9.39 0.79
CA VAL A 54 0.92 8.95 0.77
C VAL A 54 0.99 7.52 1.29
N PHE A 55 1.69 6.67 0.58
CA PHE A 55 1.90 5.28 0.96
C PHE A 55 3.40 4.97 0.96
N PHE A 56 3.89 4.38 2.03
CA PHE A 56 5.26 3.92 2.16
C PHE A 56 5.33 2.40 2.05
N GLY A 57 6.05 1.91 1.06
CA GLY A 57 6.43 0.51 0.94
C GLY A 57 7.84 0.26 1.49
N ALA A 58 8.37 -0.93 1.26
CA ALA A 58 9.70 -1.30 1.73
C ALA A 58 10.81 -0.44 1.11
N ASP A 59 10.73 -0.18 -0.18
CA ASP A 59 11.74 0.52 -0.98
C ASP A 59 11.15 1.55 -1.94
N PHE A 60 9.87 1.90 -1.78
CA PHE A 60 9.18 2.85 -2.63
C PHE A 60 8.20 3.73 -1.84
N ILE A 61 7.84 4.84 -2.46
CA ILE A 61 6.84 5.78 -1.95
C ILE A 61 5.80 5.99 -3.05
N THR A 62 4.54 5.93 -2.70
CA THR A 62 3.44 6.20 -3.62
C THR A 62 2.70 7.44 -3.17
N VAL A 63 2.49 8.38 -4.09
CA VAL A 63 1.75 9.62 -3.80
C VAL A 63 0.51 9.67 -4.67
N THR A 64 -0.62 9.93 -4.04
CA THR A 64 -1.92 10.08 -4.68
C THR A 64 -2.32 11.54 -4.69
N LYS A 65 -2.76 12.02 -5.86
CA LYS A 65 -3.27 13.39 -6.01
C LYS A 65 -4.80 13.41 -6.06
N ALA A 66 -5.38 14.45 -5.50
CA ALA A 66 -6.80 14.79 -5.67
C ALA A 66 -7.01 15.89 -6.74
N ALA A 67 -5.98 16.73 -6.97
CA ALA A 67 -6.03 17.84 -7.91
C ALA A 67 -4.63 18.15 -8.45
N GLY A 68 -4.57 18.97 -9.50
CA GLY A 68 -3.33 19.40 -10.11
C GLY A 68 -2.77 18.39 -11.14
N GLU A 69 -1.72 18.82 -11.83
CA GLU A 69 -1.06 18.04 -12.87
C GLU A 69 0.26 17.45 -12.36
N TRP A 70 0.55 16.21 -12.77
CA TRP A 70 1.80 15.55 -12.40
C TRP A 70 3.05 16.32 -12.82
N GLN A 71 2.98 17.04 -13.92
CA GLN A 71 4.11 17.89 -14.38
C GLN A 71 4.48 18.96 -13.36
N GLN A 72 3.51 19.45 -12.60
CA GLN A 72 3.71 20.45 -11.54
C GLN A 72 4.04 19.82 -10.19
N LEU A 73 3.36 18.73 -9.85
CA LEU A 73 3.50 18.04 -8.55
C LEU A 73 4.80 17.25 -8.44
N LYS A 74 5.21 16.58 -9.50
CA LYS A 74 6.37 15.70 -9.53
C LYS A 74 7.67 16.37 -9.06
N PRO A 75 8.06 17.57 -9.55
CA PRO A 75 9.26 18.23 -9.06
C PRO A 75 9.22 18.57 -7.57
N MET A 76 8.06 18.97 -7.07
CA MET A 76 7.87 19.29 -5.65
C MET A 76 7.98 18.04 -4.78
N ILE A 77 7.38 16.94 -5.22
CA ILE A 77 7.43 15.65 -4.51
C ILE A 77 8.86 15.11 -4.50
N LEU A 78 9.55 15.13 -5.64
CA LEU A 78 10.95 14.70 -5.75
C LEU A 78 11.86 15.52 -4.82
N GLY A 79 11.66 16.83 -4.78
CA GLY A 79 12.39 17.74 -3.90
C GLY A 79 12.17 17.41 -2.42
N ALA A 80 10.92 17.17 -2.02
CA ALA A 80 10.56 16.81 -0.64
C ALA A 80 11.19 15.48 -0.22
N ILE A 81 11.13 14.46 -1.07
CA ILE A 81 11.73 13.14 -0.80
C ILE A 81 13.26 13.27 -0.69
N MET A 82 13.87 13.94 -1.64
CA MET A 82 15.32 14.14 -1.65
C MET A 82 15.80 14.89 -0.40
N GLU A 83 15.14 15.98 -0.06
CA GLU A 83 15.47 16.79 1.12
C GLU A 83 15.35 15.98 2.41
N HIS A 84 14.28 15.18 2.53
CA HIS A 84 14.08 14.31 3.70
C HIS A 84 15.24 13.32 3.87
N PHE A 85 15.59 12.59 2.81
CA PHE A 85 16.66 11.60 2.89
C PHE A 85 18.07 12.22 3.06
N MET A 86 18.29 13.41 2.54
CA MET A 86 19.54 14.15 2.75
C MET A 86 19.66 14.70 4.16
N SER A 87 18.56 15.04 4.81
CA SER A 87 18.56 15.53 6.19
C SER A 87 18.86 14.43 7.21
N GLY A 88 18.74 13.17 6.83
CA GLY A 88 18.89 12.03 7.75
C GLY A 88 17.78 11.90 8.78
N ALA A 89 16.67 12.63 8.60
CA ALA A 89 15.51 12.54 9.48
C ALA A 89 14.86 11.13 9.40
N PRO A 90 14.32 10.62 10.52
CA PRO A 90 13.63 9.33 10.51
C PRO A 90 12.36 9.40 9.67
N LEU A 91 11.99 8.28 9.04
CA LEU A 91 10.75 8.20 8.27
C LEU A 91 9.52 8.33 9.16
N LEU A 92 9.56 7.67 10.32
CA LEU A 92 8.48 7.69 11.31
C LEU A 92 8.86 8.57 12.51
N ALA A 93 7.90 9.33 13.01
CA ALA A 93 8.06 10.09 14.24
C ALA A 93 8.25 9.16 15.44
N ALA A 94 9.03 9.59 16.43
CA ALA A 94 9.24 8.82 17.64
C ALA A 94 7.90 8.54 18.35
N GLY A 95 7.63 7.25 18.61
CA GLY A 95 6.37 6.84 19.25
C GLY A 95 5.20 6.61 18.31
N SER A 96 5.36 6.77 17.00
CA SER A 96 4.34 6.34 16.06
C SER A 96 4.30 4.81 16.02
N ALA A 97 3.17 4.25 16.40
CA ALA A 97 2.94 2.82 16.25
C ALA A 97 2.72 2.50 14.78
N GLN A 98 3.46 1.53 14.26
CA GLN A 98 3.06 0.93 12.99
C GLN A 98 1.67 0.33 13.19
N PRO A 99 0.72 0.56 12.26
CA PRO A 99 -0.56 -0.13 12.33
C PRO A 99 -0.28 -1.63 12.32
N SER A 100 -0.53 -2.28 13.44
CA SER A 100 -0.46 -3.73 13.50
C SER A 100 -1.64 -4.27 12.68
N ASP A 101 -1.38 -5.19 11.76
CA ASP A 101 -2.41 -5.96 11.08
C ASP A 101 -3.08 -6.97 12.06
N ALA A 102 -3.24 -6.58 13.33
CA ALA A 102 -3.57 -7.48 14.43
C ALA A 102 -5.05 -7.87 14.53
N ASP A 103 -5.92 -7.24 13.75
CA ASP A 103 -7.37 -7.50 13.80
C ASP A 103 -7.81 -8.50 12.71
N GLU A 104 -7.12 -9.64 12.65
CA GLU A 104 -7.53 -10.73 11.78
C GLU A 104 -8.66 -11.55 12.44
N PHE A 105 -9.67 -11.91 11.66
CA PHE A 105 -10.78 -12.75 12.12
C PHE A 105 -10.93 -14.01 11.26
N PHE A 106 -11.01 -15.17 11.87
CA PHE A 106 -11.31 -16.45 11.25
C PHE A 106 -11.63 -17.49 12.33
N ASP A 107 -12.33 -18.54 11.95
CA ASP A 107 -12.59 -19.66 12.85
C ASP A 107 -11.33 -20.51 13.03
N SER A 108 -11.13 -21.05 14.22
CA SER A 108 -10.01 -21.94 14.52
C SER A 108 -10.01 -23.21 13.67
N ALA A 109 -11.16 -23.65 13.20
CA ALA A 109 -11.31 -24.77 12.27
C ALA A 109 -10.71 -24.46 10.89
N ASP A 110 -10.62 -23.20 10.51
CA ASP A 110 -10.09 -22.73 9.23
C ASP A 110 -8.62 -22.32 9.30
N ALA A 111 -7.95 -22.54 10.41
CA ALA A 111 -6.57 -22.09 10.64
C ALA A 111 -5.58 -22.56 9.57
N GLU A 112 -5.67 -23.80 9.11
CA GLU A 112 -4.81 -24.32 8.04
C GLU A 112 -5.13 -23.66 6.70
N THR A 113 -6.40 -23.47 6.39
CA THR A 113 -6.87 -22.79 5.19
C THR A 113 -6.38 -21.35 5.18
N VAL A 114 -6.51 -20.65 6.30
CA VAL A 114 -6.01 -19.26 6.49
C VAL A 114 -4.50 -19.19 6.34
N ALA A 115 -3.76 -20.13 6.90
CA ALA A 115 -2.30 -20.17 6.76
C ALA A 115 -1.88 -20.28 5.28
N THR A 116 -2.54 -21.14 4.51
CA THR A 116 -2.32 -21.28 3.06
C THR A 116 -2.68 -20.01 2.30
N ILE A 117 -3.81 -19.37 2.64
CA ILE A 117 -4.24 -18.10 2.04
C ILE A 117 -3.19 -17.01 2.30
N LYS A 118 -2.73 -16.87 3.54
CA LYS A 118 -1.69 -15.90 3.91
C LYS A 118 -0.38 -16.14 3.16
N GLU A 119 0.05 -17.38 3.06
CA GLU A 119 1.25 -17.75 2.30
C GLU A 119 1.13 -17.37 0.80
N LEU A 120 -0.01 -17.64 0.18
CA LEU A 120 -0.26 -17.29 -1.21
C LEU A 120 -0.26 -15.77 -1.42
N ILE A 121 -0.86 -15.03 -0.50
CA ILE A 121 -0.86 -13.57 -0.53
C ILE A 121 0.57 -13.04 -0.41
N GLU A 122 1.34 -13.53 0.57
CA GLU A 122 2.72 -13.07 0.80
C GLU A 122 3.65 -13.39 -0.36
N THR A 123 3.56 -14.57 -0.94
CA THR A 123 4.53 -15.05 -1.94
C THR A 123 4.16 -14.69 -3.37
N ARG A 124 2.86 -14.54 -3.69
CA ARG A 124 2.38 -14.35 -5.06
C ARG A 124 1.66 -13.03 -5.29
N VAL A 125 0.87 -12.57 -4.33
CA VAL A 125 0.03 -11.38 -4.49
C VAL A 125 0.77 -10.11 -4.12
N ARG A 126 1.36 -10.04 -2.93
CA ARG A 126 2.04 -8.84 -2.45
C ARG A 126 3.18 -8.36 -3.35
N PRO A 127 4.05 -9.23 -3.89
CA PRO A 127 5.10 -8.79 -4.81
C PRO A 127 4.54 -8.14 -6.09
N ALA A 128 3.48 -8.72 -6.67
CA ALA A 128 2.83 -8.16 -7.85
C ALA A 128 2.17 -6.81 -7.56
N VAL A 129 1.50 -6.70 -6.42
CA VAL A 129 0.84 -5.46 -5.98
C VAL A 129 1.86 -4.37 -5.63
N ALA A 130 2.99 -4.73 -5.04
CA ALA A 130 4.08 -3.79 -4.78
C ALA A 130 4.66 -3.19 -6.08
N ASN A 131 4.77 -3.98 -7.15
CA ASN A 131 5.15 -3.47 -8.46
C ASN A 131 4.18 -2.39 -8.96
N ASP A 132 2.91 -2.53 -8.66
CA ASP A 132 1.85 -1.56 -9.02
C ASP A 132 1.73 -0.40 -8.01
N GLY A 133 2.61 -0.31 -7.04
CA GLY A 133 2.68 0.79 -6.07
C GLY A 133 1.69 0.68 -4.91
N GLY A 134 1.24 -0.52 -4.58
CA GLY A 134 0.33 -0.76 -3.47
C GLY A 134 0.73 -1.91 -2.58
N ASP A 135 -0.15 -2.31 -1.70
CA ASP A 135 -0.04 -3.49 -0.85
C ASP A 135 -1.41 -4.09 -0.56
N ILE A 136 -1.41 -5.38 -0.24
CA ILE A 136 -2.60 -6.11 0.19
C ILE A 136 -2.25 -6.93 1.41
N THR A 137 -3.09 -6.84 2.44
CA THR A 137 -2.96 -7.62 3.67
C THR A 137 -4.22 -8.44 3.92
N PHE A 138 -4.04 -9.64 4.46
CA PHE A 138 -5.14 -10.48 4.89
C PHE A 138 -5.81 -9.88 6.13
N ARG A 139 -7.14 -9.86 6.15
CA ARG A 139 -7.93 -9.35 7.29
C ARG A 139 -8.80 -10.41 7.92
N GLY A 140 -9.36 -11.31 7.14
CA GLY A 140 -10.20 -12.35 7.69
C GLY A 140 -10.68 -13.36 6.66
N PHE A 141 -11.22 -14.47 7.19
CA PHE A 141 -11.85 -15.53 6.41
C PHE A 141 -13.12 -15.98 7.13
N LYS A 142 -14.24 -15.95 6.44
CA LYS A 142 -15.51 -16.40 6.96
C LYS A 142 -16.42 -16.88 5.84
N ASP A 143 -17.02 -18.06 6.01
CA ASP A 143 -17.99 -18.65 5.09
C ASP A 143 -17.51 -18.70 3.62
N GLY A 144 -16.23 -19.01 3.42
CA GLY A 144 -15.61 -19.06 2.10
C GLY A 144 -15.23 -17.68 1.54
N VAL A 145 -15.46 -16.59 2.25
CA VAL A 145 -15.11 -15.23 1.85
C VAL A 145 -13.81 -14.81 2.50
N VAL A 146 -12.84 -14.39 1.66
CA VAL A 146 -11.58 -13.82 2.10
C VAL A 146 -11.70 -12.29 2.11
N TYR A 147 -11.41 -11.69 3.26
CA TYR A 147 -11.40 -10.24 3.42
C TYR A 147 -9.96 -9.73 3.36
N LEU A 148 -9.72 -8.77 2.48
CA LEU A 148 -8.41 -8.18 2.24
C LEU A 148 -8.46 -6.67 2.45
N ASN A 149 -7.39 -6.12 3.00
CA ASN A 149 -7.18 -4.67 3.05
C ASN A 149 -6.26 -4.25 1.91
N MET A 150 -6.76 -3.39 1.04
CA MET A 150 -6.01 -2.84 -0.09
C MET A 150 -5.44 -1.47 0.28
N LYS A 151 -4.15 -1.26 0.02
CA LYS A 151 -3.42 -0.03 0.36
C LYS A 151 -2.73 0.55 -0.87
N GLY A 152 -2.42 1.85 -0.82
CA GLY A 152 -1.68 2.55 -1.87
C GLY A 152 -2.45 2.66 -3.18
N ALA A 153 -1.77 2.45 -4.31
CA ALA A 153 -2.37 2.55 -5.65
C ALA A 153 -3.53 1.59 -5.88
N CYS A 154 -3.60 0.49 -5.15
CA CYS A 154 -4.66 -0.51 -5.27
C CYS A 154 -5.97 -0.08 -4.61
N SER A 155 -5.93 0.92 -3.73
CA SER A 155 -7.11 1.47 -3.10
C SER A 155 -7.69 2.63 -3.92
N GLY A 156 -9.00 2.73 -3.98
CA GLY A 156 -9.68 3.89 -4.56
C GLY A 156 -9.80 3.93 -6.09
N CYS A 157 -9.26 2.96 -6.83
CA CYS A 157 -9.45 2.87 -8.28
C CYS A 157 -10.41 1.71 -8.61
N PRO A 158 -11.69 1.97 -8.98
CA PRO A 158 -12.69 0.92 -9.16
C PRO A 158 -12.31 -0.13 -10.21
N SER A 159 -11.72 0.27 -11.32
CA SER A 159 -11.36 -0.65 -12.41
C SER A 159 -10.18 -1.55 -12.04
N SER A 160 -9.11 -1.01 -11.48
CA SER A 160 -7.95 -1.81 -11.05
C SER A 160 -8.28 -2.68 -9.84
N THR A 161 -9.08 -2.19 -8.91
CA THR A 161 -9.53 -2.95 -7.74
C THR A 161 -10.36 -4.17 -8.16
N ALA A 162 -11.28 -4.02 -9.11
CA ALA A 162 -12.10 -5.13 -9.61
C ALA A 162 -11.25 -6.19 -10.31
N THR A 163 -10.34 -5.80 -11.18
CA THR A 163 -9.44 -6.71 -11.89
C THR A 163 -8.53 -7.45 -10.93
N LEU A 164 -7.95 -6.75 -9.99
CA LEU A 164 -7.06 -7.31 -8.97
C LEU A 164 -7.82 -8.31 -8.08
N ARG A 165 -9.02 -7.95 -7.63
CA ARG A 165 -9.88 -8.83 -6.85
C ARG A 165 -10.19 -10.14 -7.57
N HIS A 166 -10.56 -10.07 -8.84
CA HIS A 166 -10.83 -11.27 -9.65
C HIS A 166 -9.58 -12.14 -9.82
N GLY A 167 -8.44 -11.53 -10.06
CA GLY A 167 -7.17 -12.25 -10.18
C GLY A 167 -6.81 -12.98 -8.90
N ILE A 168 -6.92 -12.32 -7.77
CA ILE A 168 -6.68 -12.90 -6.44
C ILE A 168 -7.69 -14.00 -6.14
N GLN A 169 -8.97 -13.78 -6.41
CA GLN A 169 -10.02 -14.77 -6.20
C GLN A 169 -9.75 -16.03 -7.00
N ASN A 170 -9.39 -15.92 -8.28
CA ASN A 170 -9.06 -17.06 -9.11
C ASN A 170 -7.82 -17.81 -8.61
N LEU A 171 -6.80 -17.08 -8.21
CA LEU A 171 -5.58 -17.65 -7.63
C LEU A 171 -5.91 -18.45 -6.35
N LEU A 172 -6.62 -17.84 -5.43
CA LEU A 172 -6.97 -18.48 -4.16
C LEU A 172 -7.88 -19.70 -4.38
N ARG A 173 -8.88 -19.59 -5.24
CA ARG A 173 -9.77 -20.72 -5.56
C ARG A 173 -9.04 -21.90 -6.21
N HIS A 174 -7.99 -21.63 -6.96
CA HIS A 174 -7.19 -22.68 -7.58
C HIS A 174 -6.43 -23.51 -6.55
N TYR A 175 -5.86 -22.88 -5.53
CA TYR A 175 -5.08 -23.54 -4.48
C TYR A 175 -5.91 -23.91 -3.26
N VAL A 176 -6.97 -23.17 -2.98
CA VAL A 176 -7.85 -23.32 -1.83
C VAL A 176 -9.30 -23.37 -2.31
N PRO A 177 -9.84 -24.56 -2.60
CA PRO A 177 -11.21 -24.71 -3.13
C PRO A 177 -12.30 -24.18 -2.22
N ASP A 178 -12.01 -24.04 -0.92
CA ASP A 178 -12.96 -23.51 0.08
C ASP A 178 -13.22 -22.01 -0.10
N VAL A 179 -12.36 -21.30 -0.83
CA VAL A 179 -12.54 -19.88 -1.14
C VAL A 179 -13.59 -19.73 -2.24
N THR A 180 -14.66 -19.01 -1.94
CA THR A 180 -15.74 -18.71 -2.89
C THR A 180 -15.66 -17.30 -3.43
N GLU A 181 -15.25 -16.34 -2.61
CA GLU A 181 -15.20 -14.91 -2.96
C GLU A 181 -14.06 -14.22 -2.22
N VAL A 182 -13.57 -13.13 -2.82
CA VAL A 182 -12.63 -12.19 -2.21
C VAL A 182 -13.31 -10.82 -2.13
N ARG A 183 -13.30 -10.22 -0.94
CA ARG A 183 -13.86 -8.88 -0.69
C ARG A 183 -12.82 -7.93 -0.13
N PRO A 184 -12.76 -6.70 -0.63
CA PRO A 184 -12.00 -5.63 0.03
C PRO A 184 -12.74 -5.14 1.29
N MET A 185 -11.96 -4.70 2.26
CA MET A 185 -12.45 -4.00 3.45
C MET A 185 -11.97 -2.56 3.47
#